data_3560e2cf2c15158fc0abd8743ec834e5
#
_entry.id   3560e2cf2c15158fc0abd8743ec834e5
#
_cell.length_a   1.000
_cell.length_b   1.000
_cell.length_c   1.000
_cell.angle_alpha   90.00
_cell.angle_beta   90.00
_cell.angle_gamma   90.00
#
_symmetry.space_group_name_H-M   'P 1'
#
loop_
_entity.id
_entity.type
_entity.pdbx_description
1 polymer ?
#
loop_
_entity_poly.entity_id
_entity_poly.type
_entity_poly.pdbx_seq_one_letter_code
_entity_poly.pdbx_strand_id
1 'polypeptide(L)'
;MLLQEIFAKDVQRPIEGVVKADDSRNLGTEVDEYVLTNEATKGLVQLLAAYTNYTNANGVWISGFFGSGKSHLLKMLAHLLGDVEGQEYSRDEVSETFRAKAEGAFLPALITKADRIPAKSLLFNIDQKAPLISKDQADALLRVFVQVFDESRGYYGDQGFIARFEHQLDEEGQLDAFKDAFRAIAGREWEERRPSFGLPTVRKQVNEAYAQVAGIDATTAPDILKTYQDTYSVSIEDFADEVKAWLDKQGKDLRLNFYVDEVGQFIGNNTHLMLNLQTIAESLNTKCQGRAWIMVTSQEDMDRVIGDRTKQQGNDFSKIQAR
;
A
#
# COMPACT_ATOMS: atom_id res chain seq x y z
N MET A 1 -38.79 -28.49 -11.07
CA MET A 1 -37.90 -27.58 -10.32
C MET A 1 -36.52 -27.74 -10.90
N LEU A 2 -36.01 -26.74 -11.59
CA LEU A 2 -34.67 -26.78 -12.11
C LEU A 2 -33.67 -26.53 -10.96
N LEU A 3 -32.50 -27.16 -11.01
CA LEU A 3 -31.47 -26.97 -9.96
C LEU A 3 -31.15 -25.49 -9.70
N GLN A 4 -31.17 -24.68 -10.73
CA GLN A 4 -30.95 -23.23 -10.62
C GLN A 4 -32.01 -22.48 -9.76
N GLU A 5 -33.22 -23.03 -9.62
CA GLU A 5 -34.30 -22.44 -8.81
C GLU A 5 -34.11 -22.66 -7.30
N ILE A 6 -33.15 -23.51 -6.89
CA ILE A 6 -32.83 -23.81 -5.50
C ILE A 6 -31.86 -22.76 -4.93
N PHE A 7 -31.11 -22.07 -5.80
CA PHE A 7 -30.10 -21.13 -5.39
C PHE A 7 -30.66 -19.70 -5.37
N ALA A 8 -30.31 -18.93 -4.33
CA ALA A 8 -30.74 -17.54 -4.19
C ALA A 8 -30.04 -16.61 -5.20
N LYS A 9 -28.90 -17.04 -5.78
CA LYS A 9 -28.12 -16.28 -6.76
C LYS A 9 -28.04 -17.04 -8.10
N ASP A 10 -27.83 -16.30 -9.18
CA ASP A 10 -27.66 -16.90 -10.52
C ASP A 10 -26.43 -17.81 -10.54
N VAL A 11 -26.66 -19.10 -10.78
CA VAL A 11 -25.62 -20.12 -10.85
C VAL A 11 -24.80 -20.07 -12.16
N GLN A 12 -25.28 -19.31 -13.16
CA GLN A 12 -24.58 -19.14 -14.44
C GLN A 12 -23.70 -17.90 -14.48
N ARG A 13 -23.71 -17.09 -13.41
CA ARG A 13 -22.84 -15.92 -13.32
C ARG A 13 -21.36 -16.34 -13.39
N PRO A 14 -20.49 -15.54 -13.99
CA PRO A 14 -19.05 -15.80 -13.98
C PRO A 14 -18.55 -15.73 -12.50
N ILE A 15 -17.92 -16.81 -12.06
CA ILE A 15 -17.26 -16.86 -10.77
C ILE A 15 -15.76 -16.73 -11.04
N GLU A 16 -15.15 -15.66 -10.54
CA GLU A 16 -13.70 -15.53 -10.57
C GLU A 16 -13.08 -16.54 -9.61
N GLY A 17 -12.30 -17.48 -10.16
CA GLY A 17 -11.65 -18.53 -9.34
C GLY A 17 -10.54 -18.01 -8.44
N VAL A 18 -10.02 -16.81 -8.72
CA VAL A 18 -8.96 -16.14 -7.94
C VAL A 18 -9.32 -14.67 -7.81
N VAL A 19 -9.52 -14.22 -6.58
CA VAL A 19 -9.69 -12.79 -6.26
C VAL A 19 -8.32 -12.13 -6.28
N LYS A 20 -8.17 -11.12 -7.14
CA LYS A 20 -6.97 -10.28 -7.17
C LYS A 20 -7.14 -9.11 -6.22
N ALA A 21 -6.14 -8.87 -5.40
CA ALA A 21 -6.19 -7.80 -4.41
C ALA A 21 -6.38 -6.41 -5.06
N ASP A 22 -5.73 -6.17 -6.18
CA ASP A 22 -5.68 -4.90 -6.89
C ASP A 22 -6.80 -4.69 -7.95
N ASP A 23 -7.74 -5.64 -8.10
CA ASP A 23 -8.84 -5.57 -9.07
C ASP A 23 -10.17 -5.25 -8.37
N SER A 24 -10.73 -4.07 -8.55
CA SER A 24 -11.97 -3.62 -7.92
C SER A 24 -13.24 -3.77 -8.78
N ARG A 25 -13.13 -4.30 -10.02
CA ARG A 25 -14.26 -4.38 -10.99
C ARG A 25 -15.49 -5.10 -10.46
N ASN A 26 -15.33 -6.07 -9.57
CA ASN A 26 -16.42 -6.88 -9.02
C ASN A 26 -16.59 -6.69 -7.51
N LEU A 27 -16.07 -5.61 -6.96
CA LEU A 27 -16.01 -5.38 -5.51
C LEU A 27 -17.36 -5.53 -4.81
N GLY A 28 -18.42 -4.94 -5.36
CA GLY A 28 -19.77 -5.06 -4.78
C GLY A 28 -20.23 -6.50 -4.65
N THR A 29 -20.04 -7.31 -5.70
CA THR A 29 -20.36 -8.74 -5.67
C THR A 29 -19.47 -9.49 -4.68
N GLU A 30 -18.18 -9.19 -4.62
CA GLU A 30 -17.24 -9.80 -3.68
C GLU A 30 -17.60 -9.49 -2.24
N VAL A 31 -17.95 -8.24 -1.94
CA VAL A 31 -18.41 -7.82 -0.60
C VAL A 31 -19.71 -8.54 -0.22
N ASP A 32 -20.68 -8.63 -1.15
CA ASP A 32 -21.95 -9.32 -0.92
C ASP A 32 -21.78 -10.83 -0.74
N GLU A 33 -20.79 -11.43 -1.38
CA GLU A 33 -20.56 -12.88 -1.32
C GLU A 33 -19.56 -13.28 -0.26
N TYR A 34 -18.82 -12.32 0.31
CA TYR A 34 -17.85 -12.61 1.37
C TYR A 34 -18.52 -13.27 2.58
N VAL A 35 -18.00 -14.42 2.99
CA VAL A 35 -18.49 -15.15 4.17
C VAL A 35 -17.61 -14.85 5.38
N LEU A 36 -18.19 -14.29 6.42
CA LEU A 36 -17.53 -14.12 7.71
C LEU A 36 -17.47 -15.47 8.45
N THR A 37 -16.35 -16.18 8.30
CA THR A 37 -16.12 -17.40 9.08
C THR A 37 -15.87 -17.06 10.56
N ASN A 38 -15.97 -18.04 11.45
CA ASN A 38 -15.68 -17.84 12.87
C ASN A 38 -14.24 -17.35 13.12
N GLU A 39 -13.28 -17.88 12.36
CA GLU A 39 -11.87 -17.49 12.45
C GLU A 39 -11.66 -16.08 11.94
N ALA A 40 -12.23 -15.73 10.79
CA ALA A 40 -12.19 -14.38 10.26
C ALA A 40 -12.83 -13.37 11.23
N THR A 41 -13.97 -13.72 11.82
CA THR A 41 -14.65 -12.90 12.82
C THR A 41 -13.77 -12.65 14.05
N LYS A 42 -13.12 -13.68 14.60
CA LYS A 42 -12.19 -13.53 15.72
C LYS A 42 -11.02 -12.63 15.39
N GLY A 43 -10.41 -12.85 14.20
CA GLY A 43 -9.31 -12.03 13.72
C GLY A 43 -9.71 -10.57 13.52
N LEU A 44 -10.88 -10.32 12.92
CA LEU A 44 -11.45 -8.98 12.75
C LEU A 44 -11.69 -8.28 14.09
N VAL A 45 -12.24 -8.97 15.06
CA VAL A 45 -12.46 -8.42 16.41
C VAL A 45 -11.14 -7.98 17.04
N GLN A 46 -10.10 -8.81 16.97
CA GLN A 46 -8.78 -8.47 17.52
C GLN A 46 -8.16 -7.29 16.80
N LEU A 47 -8.17 -7.32 15.45
CA LEU A 47 -7.65 -6.23 14.63
C LEU A 47 -8.38 -4.92 14.90
N LEU A 48 -9.71 -4.91 14.82
CA LEU A 48 -10.48 -3.69 14.97
C LEU A 48 -10.40 -3.12 16.39
N ALA A 49 -10.28 -3.98 17.42
CA ALA A 49 -10.03 -3.53 18.78
C ALA A 49 -8.68 -2.81 18.91
N ALA A 50 -7.61 -3.38 18.34
CA ALA A 50 -6.29 -2.75 18.31
C ALA A 50 -6.28 -1.48 17.42
N TYR A 51 -6.91 -1.57 16.25
CA TYR A 51 -7.00 -0.45 15.31
C TYR A 51 -7.74 0.75 15.91
N THR A 52 -8.82 0.53 16.65
CA THR A 52 -9.63 1.61 17.24
C THR A 52 -9.10 2.15 18.56
N ASN A 53 -8.30 1.39 19.30
CA ASN A 53 -7.81 1.78 20.63
C ASN A 53 -6.28 1.86 20.72
N TYR A 54 -5.57 1.80 19.63
CA TYR A 54 -4.10 1.81 19.52
C TYR A 54 -3.36 1.16 20.72
N THR A 55 -2.81 -0.02 20.50
CA THR A 55 -2.15 -0.82 21.54
C THR A 55 -0.64 -1.00 21.30
N ASN A 56 0.01 -0.04 20.65
CA ASN A 56 1.41 -0.12 20.18
C ASN A 56 1.67 -1.23 19.16
N ALA A 57 0.64 -1.76 18.51
CA ALA A 57 0.75 -2.69 17.39
C ALA A 57 0.13 -2.04 16.16
N ASN A 58 0.85 -2.07 15.03
CA ASN A 58 0.43 -1.53 13.74
C ASN A 58 0.62 -2.53 12.59
N GLY A 59 1.01 -3.76 12.89
CA GLY A 59 1.21 -4.83 11.93
C GLY A 59 0.16 -5.94 12.04
N VAL A 60 -0.28 -6.49 10.91
CA VAL A 60 -1.21 -7.63 10.83
C VAL A 60 -0.64 -8.66 9.86
N TRP A 61 -0.51 -9.90 10.33
CA TRP A 61 -0.06 -11.04 9.54
C TRP A 61 -1.22 -11.99 9.31
N ILE A 62 -1.71 -12.08 8.07
CA ILE A 62 -2.80 -12.96 7.66
C ILE A 62 -2.17 -14.21 7.05
N SER A 63 -2.26 -15.35 7.75
CA SER A 63 -1.72 -16.63 7.28
C SER A 63 -2.81 -17.63 6.94
N GLY A 64 -2.49 -18.59 6.08
CA GLY A 64 -3.36 -19.69 5.70
C GLY A 64 -2.88 -20.36 4.41
N PHE A 65 -3.33 -21.56 4.14
CA PHE A 65 -2.96 -22.31 2.94
C PHE A 65 -3.51 -21.67 1.65
N PHE A 66 -3.03 -22.15 0.51
CA PHE A 66 -3.51 -21.68 -0.80
C PHE A 66 -5.03 -21.89 -0.94
N GLY A 67 -5.74 -20.85 -1.41
CA GLY A 67 -7.20 -20.91 -1.56
C GLY A 67 -8.01 -20.66 -0.29
N SER A 68 -7.39 -20.36 0.86
CA SER A 68 -8.09 -20.07 2.12
C SER A 68 -8.74 -18.67 2.21
N GLY A 69 -8.71 -17.88 1.13
CA GLY A 69 -9.33 -16.55 1.09
C GLY A 69 -8.53 -15.41 1.69
N LYS A 70 -7.22 -15.55 1.90
CA LYS A 70 -6.34 -14.49 2.47
C LYS A 70 -6.37 -13.19 1.69
N SER A 71 -6.14 -13.26 0.38
CA SER A 71 -6.16 -12.09 -0.51
C SER A 71 -7.53 -11.44 -0.54
N HIS A 72 -8.59 -12.25 -0.47
CA HIS A 72 -9.96 -11.75 -0.37
C HIS A 72 -10.20 -11.02 0.97
N LEU A 73 -9.77 -11.61 2.09
CA LEU A 73 -9.85 -10.94 3.40
C LEU A 73 -9.04 -9.64 3.41
N LEU A 74 -7.81 -9.66 2.87
CA LEU A 74 -6.97 -8.46 2.77
C LEU A 74 -7.66 -7.34 1.99
N LYS A 75 -8.27 -7.70 0.85
CA LYS A 75 -9.04 -6.77 0.02
C LYS A 75 -10.25 -6.20 0.78
N MET A 76 -11.02 -7.06 1.44
CA MET A 76 -12.16 -6.62 2.26
C MET A 76 -11.71 -5.65 3.36
N LEU A 77 -10.60 -5.92 4.03
CA LEU A 77 -10.04 -5.03 5.04
C LEU A 77 -9.60 -3.69 4.47
N ALA A 78 -9.01 -3.67 3.28
CA ALA A 78 -8.59 -2.43 2.63
C ALA A 78 -9.77 -1.50 2.38
N HIS A 79 -10.88 -2.04 1.87
CA HIS A 79 -12.09 -1.28 1.60
C HIS A 79 -12.93 -0.97 2.85
N LEU A 80 -12.82 -1.77 3.91
CA LEU A 80 -13.50 -1.54 5.17
C LEU A 80 -12.82 -0.43 6.00
N LEU A 81 -11.49 -0.40 6.00
CA LEU A 81 -10.72 0.47 6.91
C LEU A 81 -10.18 1.75 6.27
N GLY A 82 -10.45 2.00 4.99
CA GLY A 82 -9.98 3.23 4.35
C GLY A 82 -10.45 3.34 2.91
N ASP A 83 -10.25 4.52 2.34
CA ASP A 83 -10.55 4.77 0.95
C ASP A 83 -9.44 4.18 0.07
N VAL A 84 -9.82 3.40 -0.93
CA VAL A 84 -8.95 2.85 -1.97
C VAL A 84 -9.15 3.68 -3.23
N GLU A 85 -8.06 4.16 -3.80
CA GLU A 85 -8.11 5.00 -4.99
C GLU A 85 -8.76 4.27 -6.19
N GLY A 86 -9.66 4.97 -6.92
CA GLY A 86 -10.32 4.44 -8.10
C GLY A 86 -11.47 3.46 -7.85
N GLN A 87 -11.92 3.30 -6.60
CA GLN A 87 -13.07 2.42 -6.29
C GLN A 87 -14.40 3.04 -6.64
N GLU A 88 -15.31 2.24 -7.20
CA GLU A 88 -16.70 2.63 -7.48
C GLU A 88 -17.65 2.38 -6.28
N TYR A 89 -17.24 1.49 -5.37
CA TYR A 89 -18.04 1.06 -4.20
C TYR A 89 -17.53 1.76 -2.95
N SER A 90 -18.38 2.55 -2.31
CA SER A 90 -17.98 3.39 -1.18
C SER A 90 -17.64 2.58 0.07
N ARG A 91 -16.78 3.14 0.91
CA ARG A 91 -16.44 2.56 2.21
C ARG A 91 -17.68 2.34 3.10
N ASP A 92 -18.64 3.28 3.06
CA ASP A 92 -19.87 3.19 3.85
C ASP A 92 -20.69 1.96 3.46
N GLU A 93 -20.83 1.68 2.14
CA GLU A 93 -21.55 0.49 1.63
C GLU A 93 -20.85 -0.80 2.06
N VAL A 94 -19.52 -0.86 2.02
CA VAL A 94 -18.75 -2.00 2.54
C VAL A 94 -19.01 -2.18 4.04
N SER A 95 -18.92 -1.11 4.82
CA SER A 95 -19.14 -1.14 6.26
C SER A 95 -20.56 -1.59 6.61
N GLU A 96 -21.58 -1.13 5.92
CA GLU A 96 -22.98 -1.55 6.12
C GLU A 96 -23.15 -3.02 5.83
N THR A 97 -22.61 -3.52 4.73
CA THR A 97 -22.70 -4.93 4.36
C THR A 97 -22.01 -5.82 5.40
N PHE A 98 -20.81 -5.43 5.87
CA PHE A 98 -20.10 -6.18 6.90
C PHE A 98 -20.83 -6.16 8.25
N ARG A 99 -21.42 -5.02 8.65
CA ARG A 99 -22.25 -4.94 9.86
C ARG A 99 -23.47 -5.88 9.79
N ALA A 100 -24.11 -5.93 8.62
CA ALA A 100 -25.28 -6.80 8.42
C ALA A 100 -24.93 -8.30 8.47
N LYS A 101 -23.72 -8.68 8.08
CA LYS A 101 -23.23 -10.08 8.11
C LYS A 101 -22.70 -10.51 9.46
N ALA A 102 -22.31 -9.57 10.31
CA ALA A 102 -21.71 -9.86 11.60
C ALA A 102 -22.75 -10.33 12.61
N GLU A 103 -22.51 -11.49 13.23
CA GLU A 103 -23.33 -11.99 14.30
C GLU A 103 -23.06 -11.27 15.63
N GLY A 104 -24.12 -11.03 16.40
CA GLY A 104 -24.04 -10.34 17.69
C GLY A 104 -23.80 -8.83 17.56
N ALA A 105 -23.51 -8.15 18.68
CA ALA A 105 -23.39 -6.70 18.74
C ALA A 105 -21.95 -6.19 18.75
N PHE A 106 -20.98 -7.05 19.04
CA PHE A 106 -19.61 -6.60 19.32
C PHE A 106 -18.84 -6.22 18.07
N LEU A 107 -18.80 -7.09 17.05
CA LEU A 107 -18.13 -6.80 15.79
C LEU A 107 -18.76 -5.61 15.04
N PRO A 108 -20.10 -5.49 14.90
CA PRO A 108 -20.73 -4.31 14.32
C PRO A 108 -20.35 -2.99 15.03
N ALA A 109 -20.25 -3.01 16.37
CA ALA A 109 -19.84 -1.84 17.14
C ALA A 109 -18.37 -1.43 16.84
N LEU A 110 -17.47 -2.41 16.69
CA LEU A 110 -16.07 -2.15 16.31
C LEU A 110 -15.96 -1.62 14.88
N ILE A 111 -16.72 -2.18 13.93
CA ILE A 111 -16.78 -1.68 12.55
C ILE A 111 -17.24 -0.22 12.55
N THR A 112 -18.33 0.10 13.25
CA THR A 112 -18.84 1.47 13.36
C THR A 112 -17.82 2.44 13.97
N LYS A 113 -17.00 1.96 14.91
CA LYS A 113 -15.95 2.77 15.52
C LYS A 113 -14.77 2.98 14.57
N ALA A 114 -14.37 1.94 13.82
CA ALA A 114 -13.31 2.02 12.83
C ALA A 114 -13.69 2.91 11.65
N ASP A 115 -14.94 2.86 11.21
CA ASP A 115 -15.48 3.64 10.09
C ASP A 115 -15.37 5.16 10.28
N ARG A 116 -15.42 5.61 11.54
CA ARG A 116 -15.24 7.03 11.91
C ARG A 116 -13.80 7.53 11.81
N ILE A 117 -12.84 6.65 11.61
CA ILE A 117 -11.42 7.00 11.51
C ILE A 117 -11.11 7.25 10.04
N PRO A 118 -10.79 8.48 9.62
CA PRO A 118 -10.40 8.73 8.24
C PRO A 118 -9.13 7.97 7.92
N ALA A 119 -9.09 7.27 6.78
CA ALA A 119 -7.92 6.52 6.38
C ALA A 119 -7.83 6.36 4.86
N LYS A 120 -6.59 6.36 4.35
CA LYS A 120 -6.25 5.99 2.97
C LYS A 120 -5.68 4.58 2.98
N SER A 121 -6.17 3.73 2.10
CA SER A 121 -5.72 2.34 1.91
C SER A 121 -4.88 2.23 0.63
N LEU A 122 -3.67 1.69 0.77
CA LEU A 122 -2.78 1.34 -0.34
C LEU A 122 -2.74 -0.18 -0.48
N LEU A 123 -3.47 -0.70 -1.45
CA LEU A 123 -3.63 -2.13 -1.68
C LEU A 123 -2.85 -2.56 -2.91
N PHE A 124 -1.93 -3.48 -2.77
CA PHE A 124 -1.07 -3.95 -3.86
C PHE A 124 -0.57 -5.39 -3.66
N ASN A 125 -0.26 -6.04 -4.77
CA ASN A 125 0.48 -7.31 -4.76
C ASN A 125 1.97 -7.01 -4.92
N ILE A 126 2.80 -7.55 -4.00
CA ILE A 126 4.22 -7.22 -3.95
C ILE A 126 4.99 -7.73 -5.16
N ASP A 127 4.66 -8.92 -5.68
CA ASP A 127 5.35 -9.50 -6.85
C ASP A 127 5.04 -8.71 -8.13
N GLN A 128 3.87 -8.09 -8.22
CA GLN A 128 3.51 -7.25 -9.36
C GLN A 128 4.18 -5.88 -9.32
N LYS A 129 4.40 -5.33 -8.12
CA LYS A 129 5.07 -4.04 -7.92
C LYS A 129 6.59 -4.12 -7.96
N ALA A 130 7.17 -5.30 -7.76
CA ALA A 130 8.62 -5.52 -7.70
C ALA A 130 9.26 -6.13 -8.97
N PRO A 131 8.74 -6.01 -10.21
CA PRO A 131 9.30 -6.75 -11.35
C PRO A 131 10.74 -6.36 -11.69
N LEU A 132 11.15 -5.13 -11.31
CA LEU A 132 12.49 -4.59 -11.55
C LEU A 132 13.39 -4.61 -10.30
N ILE A 133 12.86 -5.05 -9.15
CA ILE A 133 13.58 -5.06 -7.88
C ILE A 133 14.07 -6.49 -7.64
N SER A 134 15.39 -6.68 -7.58
CA SER A 134 15.94 -7.99 -7.24
C SER A 134 15.63 -8.35 -5.79
N LYS A 135 15.01 -9.51 -5.57
CA LYS A 135 14.73 -10.06 -4.22
C LYS A 135 16.00 -10.31 -3.39
N ASP A 136 17.16 -10.33 -4.04
CA ASP A 136 18.46 -10.47 -3.37
C ASP A 136 18.94 -9.17 -2.72
N GLN A 137 18.35 -8.04 -3.06
CA GLN A 137 18.68 -6.76 -2.45
C GLN A 137 18.07 -6.67 -1.05
N ALA A 138 18.89 -6.29 -0.09
CA ALA A 138 18.48 -6.20 1.31
C ALA A 138 17.35 -5.17 1.53
N ASP A 139 17.26 -4.13 0.68
CA ASP A 139 16.27 -3.06 0.73
C ASP A 139 15.09 -3.26 -0.25
N ALA A 140 14.98 -4.44 -0.88
CA ALA A 140 13.95 -4.72 -1.89
C ALA A 140 12.53 -4.40 -1.39
N LEU A 141 12.23 -4.83 -0.18
CA LEU A 141 10.91 -4.63 0.43
C LEU A 141 10.63 -3.14 0.68
N LEU A 142 11.60 -2.43 1.25
CA LEU A 142 11.51 -0.99 1.48
C LEU A 142 11.25 -0.22 0.17
N ARG A 143 11.96 -0.58 -0.90
CA ARG A 143 11.80 0.08 -2.21
C ARG A 143 10.38 -0.06 -2.74
N VAL A 144 9.71 -1.22 -2.55
CA VAL A 144 8.32 -1.38 -2.96
C VAL A 144 7.38 -0.51 -2.13
N PHE A 145 7.59 -0.43 -0.81
CA PHE A 145 6.79 0.47 0.04
C PHE A 145 6.95 1.94 -0.36
N VAL A 146 8.18 2.38 -0.61
CA VAL A 146 8.47 3.75 -1.08
C VAL A 146 7.81 3.99 -2.43
N GLN A 147 7.98 3.06 -3.39
CA GLN A 147 7.36 3.16 -4.71
C GLN A 147 5.85 3.36 -4.63
N VAL A 148 5.14 2.50 -3.89
CA VAL A 148 3.68 2.57 -3.76
C VAL A 148 3.25 3.85 -3.05
N PHE A 149 4.02 4.29 -2.06
CA PHE A 149 3.73 5.53 -1.36
C PHE A 149 3.93 6.75 -2.28
N ASP A 150 5.00 6.78 -3.08
CA ASP A 150 5.25 7.83 -4.07
C ASP A 150 4.14 7.87 -5.13
N GLU A 151 3.79 6.73 -5.71
CA GLU A 151 2.68 6.61 -6.67
C GLU A 151 1.36 7.13 -6.09
N SER A 152 1.08 6.83 -4.83
CA SER A 152 -0.15 7.28 -4.15
C SER A 152 -0.24 8.79 -3.96
N ARG A 153 0.89 9.48 -4.10
CA ARG A 153 1.02 10.94 -4.06
C ARG A 153 1.10 11.58 -5.46
N GLY A 154 1.09 10.75 -6.53
CA GLY A 154 1.19 11.20 -7.92
C GLY A 154 2.61 11.27 -8.47
N TYR A 155 3.61 10.90 -7.70
CA TYR A 155 5.02 10.88 -8.13
C TYR A 155 5.36 9.60 -8.90
N TYR A 156 6.49 9.62 -9.64
CA TYR A 156 6.92 8.48 -10.46
C TYR A 156 7.66 7.42 -9.64
N GLY A 157 6.92 6.59 -8.92
CA GLY A 157 7.46 5.57 -8.04
C GLY A 157 8.34 4.50 -8.70
N ASP A 158 8.13 4.21 -10.00
CA ASP A 158 8.97 3.25 -10.76
C ASP A 158 10.46 3.62 -10.75
N GLN A 159 10.78 4.91 -10.58
CA GLN A 159 12.14 5.40 -10.45
C GLN A 159 12.23 6.36 -9.26
N GLY A 160 12.62 5.84 -8.11
CA GLY A 160 12.61 6.58 -6.85
C GLY A 160 13.40 7.91 -6.89
N PHE A 161 14.48 8.01 -7.69
CA PHE A 161 15.19 9.27 -7.84
C PHE A 161 14.39 10.32 -8.61
N ILE A 162 13.51 9.93 -9.54
CA ILE A 162 12.58 10.84 -10.23
C ILE A 162 11.47 11.26 -9.28
N ALA A 163 10.90 10.31 -8.53
CA ALA A 163 9.92 10.62 -7.50
C ALA A 163 10.48 11.63 -6.48
N ARG A 164 11.74 11.46 -6.06
CA ARG A 164 12.41 12.41 -5.18
C ARG A 164 12.59 13.79 -5.79
N PHE A 165 12.92 13.87 -7.07
CA PHE A 165 12.98 15.13 -7.80
C PHE A 165 11.60 15.81 -7.85
N GLU A 166 10.54 15.07 -8.20
CA GLU A 166 9.17 15.57 -8.23
C GLU A 166 8.71 16.05 -6.85
N HIS A 167 9.00 15.27 -5.81
CA HIS A 167 8.68 15.62 -4.42
C HIS A 167 9.38 16.92 -3.98
N GLN A 168 10.66 17.08 -4.30
CA GLN A 168 11.40 18.30 -3.99
C GLN A 168 10.76 19.53 -4.65
N LEU A 169 10.43 19.42 -5.94
CA LEU A 169 9.76 20.51 -6.67
C LEU A 169 8.37 20.81 -6.07
N ASP A 170 7.65 19.80 -5.64
CA ASP A 170 6.33 19.96 -5.01
C ASP A 170 6.43 20.67 -3.63
N GLU A 171 7.41 20.30 -2.82
CA GLU A 171 7.68 20.98 -1.53
C GLU A 171 8.06 22.45 -1.72
N GLU A 172 8.76 22.77 -2.81
CA GLU A 172 9.11 24.14 -3.20
C GLU A 172 7.97 24.88 -3.90
N GLY A 173 6.82 24.20 -4.16
CA GLY A 173 5.69 24.77 -4.91
C GLY A 173 6.01 25.02 -6.38
N GLN A 174 7.00 24.33 -6.94
CA GLN A 174 7.51 24.52 -8.32
C GLN A 174 7.12 23.39 -9.27
N LEU A 175 6.49 22.31 -8.79
CA LEU A 175 6.22 21.13 -9.63
C LEU A 175 5.31 21.46 -10.81
N ASP A 176 4.25 22.22 -10.61
CA ASP A 176 3.33 22.60 -11.69
C ASP A 176 4.03 23.53 -12.70
N ALA A 177 4.80 24.49 -12.23
CA ALA A 177 5.60 25.36 -13.09
C ALA A 177 6.63 24.57 -13.93
N PHE A 178 7.25 23.54 -13.34
CA PHE A 178 8.15 22.64 -14.04
C PHE A 178 7.41 21.84 -15.13
N LYS A 179 6.24 21.27 -14.82
CA LYS A 179 5.42 20.53 -15.78
C LYS A 179 4.99 21.41 -16.96
N ASP A 180 4.59 22.65 -16.69
CA ASP A 180 4.21 23.60 -17.73
C ASP A 180 5.42 23.99 -18.61
N ALA A 181 6.58 24.27 -18.02
CA ALA A 181 7.81 24.54 -18.74
C ALA A 181 8.23 23.34 -19.59
N PHE A 182 8.18 22.13 -19.02
CA PHE A 182 8.49 20.90 -19.74
C PHE A 182 7.56 20.69 -20.94
N ARG A 183 6.24 20.88 -20.74
CA ARG A 183 5.25 20.78 -21.83
C ARG A 183 5.55 21.78 -22.95
N ALA A 184 5.89 23.01 -22.61
CA ALA A 184 6.25 24.04 -23.58
C ALA A 184 7.49 23.67 -24.41
N ILE A 185 8.49 23.05 -23.79
CA ILE A 185 9.77 22.65 -24.42
C ILE A 185 9.61 21.34 -25.20
N ALA A 186 8.96 20.35 -24.63
CA ALA A 186 8.88 18.99 -25.17
C ALA A 186 7.67 18.74 -26.09
N GLY A 187 6.63 19.61 -26.03
CA GLY A 187 5.36 19.42 -26.73
C GLY A 187 4.56 18.21 -26.23
N ARG A 188 4.88 17.70 -25.06
CA ARG A 188 4.28 16.52 -24.42
C ARG A 188 4.25 16.71 -22.91
N GLU A 189 3.30 16.01 -22.24
CA GLU A 189 3.23 16.03 -20.79
C GLU A 189 4.43 15.35 -20.14
N TRP A 190 4.81 15.83 -18.96
CA TRP A 190 5.91 15.22 -18.17
C TRP A 190 5.61 13.75 -17.85
N GLU A 191 4.40 13.44 -17.43
CA GLU A 191 3.93 12.10 -17.05
C GLU A 191 4.07 11.09 -18.20
N GLU A 192 3.90 11.53 -19.45
CA GLU A 192 4.07 10.68 -20.63
C GLU A 192 5.55 10.43 -20.95
N ARG A 193 6.42 11.38 -20.60
CA ARG A 193 7.84 11.37 -20.99
C ARG A 193 8.79 10.89 -19.92
N ARG A 194 8.42 11.01 -18.64
CA ARG A 194 9.27 10.58 -17.52
C ARG A 194 9.70 9.09 -17.57
N PRO A 195 8.92 8.12 -18.11
CA PRO A 195 9.42 6.76 -18.30
C PRO A 195 10.59 6.64 -19.29
N SER A 196 10.73 7.61 -20.18
CA SER A 196 11.79 7.68 -21.18
C SER A 196 12.98 8.55 -20.75
N PHE A 197 13.15 8.80 -19.47
CA PHE A 197 14.20 9.67 -18.89
C PHE A 197 15.63 9.32 -19.34
N GLY A 198 15.88 8.05 -19.68
CA GLY A 198 17.19 7.60 -20.19
C GLY A 198 17.57 8.16 -21.57
N LEU A 199 16.61 8.70 -22.32
CA LEU A 199 16.88 9.29 -23.63
C LEU A 199 17.55 10.66 -23.49
N PRO A 200 18.67 10.92 -24.22
CA PRO A 200 19.38 12.20 -24.14
C PRO A 200 18.49 13.41 -24.41
N THR A 201 17.52 13.26 -25.34
CA THR A 201 16.57 14.34 -25.67
C THR A 201 15.66 14.68 -24.50
N VAL A 202 15.14 13.67 -23.77
CA VAL A 202 14.29 13.89 -22.59
C VAL A 202 15.10 14.54 -21.47
N ARG A 203 16.31 14.06 -21.21
CA ARG A 203 17.21 14.65 -20.19
C ARG A 203 17.51 16.12 -20.48
N LYS A 204 17.79 16.45 -21.74
CA LYS A 204 18.01 17.84 -22.15
C LYS A 204 16.74 18.69 -21.88
N GLN A 205 15.57 18.22 -22.28
CA GLN A 205 14.29 18.90 -22.05
C GLN A 205 14.00 19.12 -20.54
N VAL A 206 14.30 18.12 -19.70
CA VAL A 206 14.18 18.23 -18.25
C VAL A 206 15.11 19.31 -17.69
N ASN A 207 16.37 19.31 -18.11
CA ASN A 207 17.35 20.30 -17.65
C ASN A 207 16.97 21.72 -18.08
N GLU A 208 16.46 21.90 -19.29
CA GLU A 208 15.97 23.20 -19.78
C GLU A 208 14.74 23.67 -18.97
N ALA A 209 13.77 22.78 -18.72
CA ALA A 209 12.59 23.08 -17.93
C ALA A 209 12.95 23.43 -16.49
N TYR A 210 13.81 22.63 -15.86
CA TYR A 210 14.29 22.88 -14.50
C TYR A 210 15.04 24.21 -14.40
N ALA A 211 15.96 24.48 -15.34
CA ALA A 211 16.72 25.74 -15.38
C ALA A 211 15.80 26.96 -15.46
N GLN A 212 14.74 26.89 -16.26
CA GLN A 212 13.75 27.95 -16.39
C GLN A 212 13.03 28.22 -15.06
N VAL A 213 12.61 27.17 -14.34
CA VAL A 213 11.89 27.30 -13.08
C VAL A 213 12.81 27.72 -11.94
N ALA A 214 14.02 27.18 -11.90
CA ALA A 214 15.03 27.54 -10.90
C ALA A 214 15.70 28.91 -11.16
N GLY A 215 15.44 29.55 -12.31
CA GLY A 215 16.03 30.82 -12.65
C GLY A 215 17.54 30.76 -12.91
N ILE A 216 18.07 29.65 -13.41
CA ILE A 216 19.49 29.43 -13.72
C ILE A 216 19.70 29.31 -15.22
N ASP A 217 20.93 29.55 -15.67
CA ASP A 217 21.27 29.39 -17.07
C ASP A 217 21.32 27.92 -17.48
N ALA A 218 20.49 27.53 -18.45
CA ALA A 218 20.37 26.16 -18.94
C ALA A 218 21.70 25.60 -19.50
N THR A 219 22.62 26.44 -19.96
CA THR A 219 23.95 26.02 -20.49
C THR A 219 24.91 25.60 -19.38
N THR A 220 24.71 26.09 -18.18
CA THR A 220 25.51 25.79 -16.99
C THR A 220 24.77 24.89 -15.97
N ALA A 221 23.50 24.64 -16.21
CA ALA A 221 22.70 23.76 -15.36
C ALA A 221 23.28 22.34 -15.35
N PRO A 222 23.39 21.70 -14.16
CA PRO A 222 23.78 20.31 -14.08
C PRO A 222 22.72 19.40 -14.71
N ASP A 223 23.12 18.18 -15.09
CA ASP A 223 22.14 17.14 -15.41
C ASP A 223 21.38 16.77 -14.11
N ILE A 224 20.22 17.40 -13.91
CA ILE A 224 19.50 17.32 -12.64
C ILE A 224 19.07 15.90 -12.31
N LEU A 225 18.53 15.16 -13.30
CA LEU A 225 18.11 13.77 -13.05
C LEU A 225 19.32 12.88 -12.75
N LYS A 226 20.47 13.13 -13.38
CA LYS A 226 21.69 12.40 -13.05
C LYS A 226 22.16 12.70 -11.63
N THR A 227 22.08 13.95 -11.20
CA THR A 227 22.43 14.35 -9.83
C THR A 227 21.56 13.60 -8.81
N TYR A 228 20.25 13.55 -9.03
CA TYR A 228 19.33 12.78 -8.17
C TYR A 228 19.62 11.28 -8.23
N GLN A 229 19.89 10.73 -9.43
CA GLN A 229 20.21 9.31 -9.60
C GLN A 229 21.48 8.91 -8.87
N ASP A 230 22.54 9.72 -8.95
CA ASP A 230 23.85 9.43 -8.34
C ASP A 230 23.81 9.56 -6.79
N THR A 231 22.88 10.36 -6.27
CA THR A 231 22.73 10.61 -4.81
C THR A 231 21.55 9.89 -4.17
N TYR A 232 20.73 9.19 -4.98
CA TYR A 232 19.53 8.54 -4.47
C TYR A 232 19.86 7.41 -3.51
N SER A 233 19.39 7.55 -2.30
CA SER A 233 19.37 6.51 -1.29
C SER A 233 18.09 6.63 -0.49
N VAL A 234 17.59 5.52 0.02
CA VAL A 234 16.45 5.48 0.92
C VAL A 234 16.77 4.60 2.10
N SER A 235 16.45 5.07 3.29
CA SER A 235 16.50 4.30 4.53
C SER A 235 15.08 4.09 5.08
N ILE A 236 14.94 3.09 5.95
CA ILE A 236 13.65 2.83 6.62
C ILE A 236 13.23 4.04 7.47
N GLU A 237 14.20 4.73 8.07
CA GLU A 237 13.92 5.92 8.88
C GLU A 237 13.46 7.10 8.02
N ASP A 238 14.13 7.35 6.89
CA ASP A 238 13.71 8.40 5.95
C ASP A 238 12.28 8.14 5.45
N PHE A 239 11.97 6.89 5.08
CA PHE A 239 10.63 6.50 4.67
C PHE A 239 9.58 6.76 5.77
N ALA A 240 9.87 6.37 7.01
CA ALA A 240 8.95 6.59 8.12
C ALA A 240 8.77 8.08 8.44
N ASP A 241 9.82 8.89 8.31
CA ASP A 241 9.76 10.34 8.47
C ASP A 241 8.94 11.00 7.34
N GLU A 242 9.07 10.54 6.09
CA GLU A 242 8.26 11.02 4.97
C GLU A 242 6.78 10.67 5.14
N VAL A 243 6.46 9.44 5.54
CA VAL A 243 5.08 9.02 5.84
C VAL A 243 4.50 9.89 6.96
N LYS A 244 5.26 10.12 8.03
CA LYS A 244 4.86 10.98 9.13
C LYS A 244 4.59 12.40 8.65
N ALA A 245 5.51 13.01 7.91
CA ALA A 245 5.39 14.37 7.40
C ALA A 245 4.15 14.53 6.51
N TRP A 246 3.89 13.53 5.66
CA TRP A 246 2.68 13.50 4.83
C TRP A 246 1.41 13.42 5.69
N LEU A 247 1.35 12.51 6.65
CA LEU A 247 0.22 12.37 7.57
C LEU A 247 -0.04 13.65 8.36
N ASP A 248 1.01 14.34 8.80
CA ASP A 248 0.90 15.60 9.57
C ASP A 248 0.31 16.73 8.69
N LYS A 249 0.60 16.74 7.37
CA LYS A 249 0.00 17.68 6.41
C LYS A 249 -1.49 17.37 6.16
N GLN A 250 -1.91 16.09 6.18
CA GLN A 250 -3.30 15.69 5.92
C GLN A 250 -4.24 15.89 7.12
N GLY A 251 -3.70 15.96 8.32
CA GLY A 251 -4.47 16.13 9.56
C GLY A 251 -4.13 15.10 10.63
N LYS A 252 -4.57 15.35 11.86
CA LYS A 252 -4.15 14.58 13.04
C LYS A 252 -4.75 13.16 13.07
N ASP A 253 -5.93 12.98 12.47
CA ASP A 253 -6.72 11.76 12.63
C ASP A 253 -6.58 10.81 11.43
N LEU A 254 -6.03 11.29 10.29
CA LEU A 254 -5.87 10.45 9.10
C LEU A 254 -4.90 9.30 9.37
N ARG A 255 -5.27 8.12 8.90
CA ARG A 255 -4.41 6.94 8.87
C ARG A 255 -4.01 6.57 7.46
N LEU A 256 -2.84 5.96 7.34
CA LEU A 256 -2.33 5.34 6.12
C LEU A 256 -2.19 3.84 6.36
N ASN A 257 -2.88 3.04 5.57
CA ASN A 257 -2.88 1.59 5.70
C ASN A 257 -2.28 0.96 4.45
N PHE A 258 -1.19 0.22 4.62
CA PHE A 258 -0.58 -0.60 3.56
C PHE A 258 -1.14 -2.01 3.63
N TYR A 259 -1.75 -2.47 2.55
CA TYR A 259 -2.25 -3.83 2.38
C TYR A 259 -1.43 -4.52 1.30
N VAL A 260 -0.63 -5.50 1.70
CA VAL A 260 0.37 -6.10 0.84
C VAL A 260 0.10 -7.59 0.68
N ASP A 261 -0.29 -7.98 -0.52
CA ASP A 261 -0.56 -9.39 -0.82
C ASP A 261 0.72 -10.14 -1.18
N GLU A 262 0.77 -11.43 -0.83
CA GLU A 262 1.83 -12.39 -1.15
C GLU A 262 3.22 -12.10 -0.53
N VAL A 263 3.28 -11.30 0.54
CA VAL A 263 4.54 -10.95 1.21
C VAL A 263 5.32 -12.17 1.69
N GLY A 264 4.62 -13.18 2.23
CA GLY A 264 5.30 -14.39 2.69
C GLY A 264 6.02 -15.14 1.57
N GLN A 265 5.49 -15.16 0.35
CA GLN A 265 6.14 -15.76 -0.83
C GLN A 265 7.33 -14.92 -1.29
N PHE A 266 7.17 -13.59 -1.28
CA PHE A 266 8.24 -12.66 -1.63
C PHE A 266 9.45 -12.81 -0.71
N ILE A 267 9.20 -12.88 0.59
CA ILE A 267 10.24 -13.07 1.62
C ILE A 267 10.84 -14.48 1.53
N GLY A 268 10.00 -15.52 1.36
CA GLY A 268 10.43 -16.91 1.37
C GLY A 268 11.28 -17.22 2.62
N ASN A 269 12.47 -17.77 2.41
CA ASN A 269 13.43 -18.10 3.49
C ASN A 269 14.45 -16.97 3.76
N ASN A 270 14.25 -15.78 3.21
CA ASN A 270 15.17 -14.66 3.39
C ASN A 270 14.90 -13.93 4.70
N THR A 271 15.64 -14.26 5.74
CA THR A 271 15.51 -13.66 7.08
C THR A 271 15.79 -12.16 7.09
N HIS A 272 16.62 -11.65 6.18
CA HIS A 272 16.88 -10.20 6.08
C HIS A 272 15.64 -9.43 5.62
N LEU A 273 14.90 -9.96 4.64
CA LEU A 273 13.65 -9.32 4.19
C LEU A 273 12.60 -9.36 5.30
N MET A 274 12.54 -10.44 6.09
CA MET A 274 11.64 -10.50 7.24
C MET A 274 12.00 -9.46 8.31
N LEU A 275 13.27 -9.32 8.64
CA LEU A 275 13.76 -8.28 9.56
C LEU A 275 13.46 -6.88 9.02
N ASN A 276 13.61 -6.66 7.72
CA ASN A 276 13.27 -5.39 7.10
C ASN A 276 11.77 -5.07 7.26
N LEU A 277 10.88 -6.04 7.02
CA LEU A 277 9.46 -5.83 7.23
C LEU A 277 9.14 -5.43 8.68
N GLN A 278 9.74 -6.13 9.63
CA GLN A 278 9.59 -5.81 11.05
C GLN A 278 10.10 -4.41 11.37
N THR A 279 11.31 -4.07 10.90
CA THR A 279 11.90 -2.74 11.11
C THR A 279 11.06 -1.62 10.47
N ILE A 280 10.48 -1.85 9.27
CA ILE A 280 9.56 -0.90 8.64
C ILE A 280 8.33 -0.69 9.53
N ALA A 281 7.71 -1.79 10.02
CA ALA A 281 6.54 -1.70 10.88
C ALA A 281 6.86 -0.98 12.21
N GLU A 282 7.98 -1.29 12.86
CA GLU A 282 8.43 -0.64 14.11
C GLU A 282 8.70 0.85 13.91
N SER A 283 9.39 1.22 12.82
CA SER A 283 9.72 2.62 12.52
C SER A 283 8.46 3.43 12.24
N LEU A 284 7.53 2.89 11.45
CA LEU A 284 6.22 3.52 11.22
C LEU A 284 5.41 3.61 12.51
N ASN A 285 5.44 2.58 13.36
CA ASN A 285 4.75 2.60 14.64
C ASN A 285 5.27 3.72 15.55
N THR A 286 6.60 3.79 15.68
CA THR A 286 7.28 4.78 16.52
C THR A 286 7.07 6.20 16.03
N LYS A 287 7.25 6.45 14.72
CA LYS A 287 7.16 7.79 14.13
C LYS A 287 5.72 8.28 13.98
N CYS A 288 4.82 7.40 13.52
CA CYS A 288 3.44 7.76 13.20
C CYS A 288 2.44 7.51 14.34
N GLN A 289 2.86 6.86 15.43
CA GLN A 289 2.04 6.65 16.64
C GLN A 289 0.66 6.04 16.35
N GLY A 290 0.63 4.93 15.59
CA GLY A 290 -0.59 4.21 15.24
C GLY A 290 -1.38 4.80 14.07
N ARG A 291 -0.85 5.81 13.37
CA ARG A 291 -1.46 6.35 12.16
C ARG A 291 -1.02 5.65 10.87
N ALA A 292 0.03 4.83 10.91
CA ALA A 292 0.45 4.02 9.77
C ALA A 292 0.37 2.54 10.12
N TRP A 293 -0.30 1.73 9.28
CA TRP A 293 -0.53 0.30 9.49
C TRP A 293 -0.01 -0.52 8.32
N ILE A 294 0.47 -1.72 8.60
CA ILE A 294 0.90 -2.71 7.60
C ILE A 294 0.12 -4.00 7.80
N MET A 295 -0.59 -4.45 6.78
CA MET A 295 -1.34 -5.69 6.76
C MET A 295 -0.85 -6.55 5.60
N VAL A 296 -0.38 -7.75 5.90
CA VAL A 296 0.27 -8.62 4.90
C VAL A 296 -0.35 -10.00 4.87
N THR A 297 -0.26 -10.67 3.71
CA THR A 297 -0.64 -12.08 3.59
C THR A 297 0.58 -12.99 3.42
N SER A 298 0.43 -14.22 3.93
CA SER A 298 1.42 -15.28 3.79
C SER A 298 0.75 -16.66 3.69
N GLN A 299 1.40 -17.60 3.04
CA GLN A 299 0.99 -19.00 3.08
C GLN A 299 1.45 -19.70 4.37
N GLU A 300 2.52 -19.23 4.97
CA GLU A 300 3.08 -19.77 6.21
C GLU A 300 2.81 -18.87 7.40
N ASP A 301 2.72 -19.50 8.58
CA ASP A 301 2.64 -18.76 9.82
C ASP A 301 3.93 -17.99 10.09
N MET A 302 3.80 -16.80 10.64
CA MET A 302 4.92 -15.92 10.96
C MET A 302 6.01 -16.63 11.78
N ASP A 303 5.62 -17.47 12.75
CA ASP A 303 6.54 -18.21 13.61
C ASP A 303 7.43 -19.21 12.85
N ARG A 304 6.99 -19.70 11.69
CA ARG A 304 7.79 -20.55 10.80
C ARG A 304 8.78 -19.75 9.96
N VAL A 305 8.38 -18.55 9.53
CA VAL A 305 9.21 -17.66 8.72
C VAL A 305 10.35 -17.06 9.56
N ILE A 306 10.06 -16.69 10.81
CA ILE A 306 11.03 -16.05 11.71
C ILE A 306 12.04 -17.04 12.30
N GLY A 307 11.64 -18.31 12.47
CA GLY A 307 12.45 -19.33 13.17
C GLY A 307 12.57 -19.07 14.68
N ASP A 308 13.23 -20.01 15.38
CA ASP A 308 13.28 -20.01 16.87
C ASP A 308 14.09 -18.87 17.51
N ARG A 309 14.92 -18.15 16.75
CA ARG A 309 15.84 -17.13 17.29
C ARG A 309 15.25 -15.74 17.47
N THR A 310 14.09 -15.44 16.90
CA THR A 310 13.48 -14.09 16.87
C THR A 310 12.11 -14.02 17.53
N LYS A 311 11.71 -15.03 18.30
CA LYS A 311 10.40 -15.08 18.99
C LYS A 311 10.10 -13.90 19.93
N GLN A 312 11.13 -13.17 20.39
CA GLN A 312 10.96 -12.01 21.25
C GLN A 312 10.54 -10.73 20.49
N GLN A 313 10.80 -10.65 19.19
CA GLN A 313 10.49 -9.48 18.35
C GLN A 313 9.17 -9.60 17.58
N GLY A 314 8.51 -10.75 17.62
CA GLY A 314 7.25 -11.00 16.90
C GLY A 314 6.00 -10.36 17.51
N ASN A 315 6.14 -9.42 18.46
CA ASN A 315 5.00 -8.79 19.13
C ASN A 315 4.35 -7.64 18.32
N ASP A 316 5.01 -7.19 17.22
CA ASP A 316 4.54 -6.03 16.46
C ASP A 316 3.43 -6.37 15.46
N PHE A 317 3.23 -7.66 15.17
CA PHE A 317 2.18 -8.13 14.26
C PHE A 317 1.08 -8.91 15.01
N SER A 318 -0.16 -8.46 14.86
CA SER A 318 -1.32 -9.27 15.21
C SER A 318 -1.50 -10.38 14.19
N LYS A 319 -1.72 -11.62 14.65
CA LYS A 319 -1.84 -12.80 13.79
C LYS A 319 -3.29 -13.13 13.51
N ILE A 320 -3.65 -13.25 12.24
CA ILE A 320 -4.95 -13.73 11.78
C ILE A 320 -4.73 -14.98 10.94
N GLN A 321 -5.34 -16.10 11.33
CA GLN A 321 -5.34 -17.31 10.52
C GLN A 321 -6.61 -17.37 9.67
N ALA A 322 -6.44 -17.34 8.34
CA ALA A 322 -7.52 -17.63 7.41
C ALA A 322 -7.63 -19.17 7.23
N ARG A 323 -8.74 -19.75 7.59
CA ARG A 323 -9.07 -21.18 7.43
C ARG A 323 -10.38 -21.35 6.71
#